data_9e8c8ae6363d64294075c036a7085a8d
#
_entry.id   9e8c8ae6363d64294075c036a7085a8d
#
_cell.length_a   1.000
_cell.length_b   1.000
_cell.length_c   1.000
_cell.angle_alpha   90.00
_cell.angle_beta   90.00
_cell.angle_gamma   90.00
#
_symmetry.space_group_name_H-M   'P 1'
#
loop_
_entity.id
_entity.type
_entity.pdbx_description
1 polymer ?
#
loop_
_entity_poly.entity_id
_entity_poly.type
_entity_poly.pdbx_seq_one_letter_code
_entity_poly.pdbx_strand_id
1 'polypeptide(L)'
;MSEQDQNIEVVKKGYEAFMADDMETLMSLVNDNIERVHPGESAISGTYHGKGELAQYFARLAEQSATVTPRRFRADGHVVVALTDVTFGDERGQDADMFTLRDGKTVRAFVRAVSALMEGVFGPKPVPVRLSTH
;
A
#
# COMPACT_ATOMS: atom_id res chain seq x y z
N MET A 1 5.16 24.65 9.08
CA MET A 1 4.33 23.43 9.11
C MET A 1 4.80 22.53 10.24
N SER A 2 3.87 21.91 10.92
CA SER A 2 4.19 20.93 11.94
C SER A 2 4.77 19.65 11.31
N GLU A 3 5.39 18.81 12.12
CA GLU A 3 5.86 17.49 11.67
C GLU A 3 4.70 16.65 11.14
N GLN A 4 3.54 16.73 11.78
CA GLN A 4 2.35 16.01 11.32
C GLN A 4 1.92 16.47 9.92
N ASP A 5 1.92 17.76 9.67
CA ASP A 5 1.59 18.31 8.35
C ASP A 5 2.61 17.88 7.31
N GLN A 6 3.91 17.86 7.66
CA GLN A 6 4.97 17.39 6.77
C GLN A 6 4.81 15.92 6.45
N ASN A 7 4.45 15.09 7.45
CA ASN A 7 4.23 13.67 7.25
C ASN A 7 3.03 13.41 6.34
N ILE A 8 1.94 14.17 6.49
CA ILE A 8 0.79 14.09 5.58
C ILE A 8 1.24 14.42 4.15
N GLU A 9 2.06 15.44 3.96
CA GLU A 9 2.54 15.81 2.62
C GLU A 9 3.39 14.68 1.98
N VAL A 10 4.21 13.99 2.77
CA VAL A 10 4.98 12.85 2.27
C VAL A 10 4.03 11.75 1.77
N VAL A 11 3.00 11.42 2.55
CA VAL A 11 2.03 10.40 2.17
C VAL A 11 1.24 10.81 0.93
N LYS A 12 0.81 12.07 0.84
CA LYS A 12 0.12 12.60 -0.35
C LYS A 12 0.98 12.45 -1.60
N LYS A 13 2.25 12.82 -1.50
CA LYS A 13 3.18 12.69 -2.63
C LYS A 13 3.34 11.24 -3.08
N GLY A 14 3.29 10.30 -2.13
CA GLY A 14 3.33 8.88 -2.44
C GLY A 14 2.14 8.44 -3.31
N TYR A 15 0.94 8.85 -2.95
CA TYR A 15 -0.24 8.56 -3.77
C TYR A 15 -0.16 9.22 -5.15
N GLU A 16 0.26 10.47 -5.19
CA GLU A 16 0.42 11.19 -6.47
C GLU A 16 1.45 10.49 -7.36
N ALA A 17 2.58 10.08 -6.81
CA ALA A 17 3.62 9.39 -7.55
C ALA A 17 3.13 8.05 -8.11
N PHE A 18 2.40 7.28 -7.30
CA PHE A 18 1.82 6.03 -7.76
C PHE A 18 0.87 6.25 -8.94
N MET A 19 -0.02 7.23 -8.82
CA MET A 19 -0.99 7.53 -9.88
C MET A 19 -0.34 8.10 -11.14
N ALA A 20 0.82 8.75 -11.00
CA ALA A 20 1.59 9.27 -12.12
C ALA A 20 2.56 8.23 -12.72
N ASP A 21 2.56 7.01 -12.20
CA ASP A 21 3.52 5.97 -12.58
C ASP A 21 4.97 6.42 -12.39
N ASP A 22 5.20 7.22 -11.36
CA ASP A 22 6.51 7.76 -11.02
C ASP A 22 7.14 6.96 -9.87
N MET A 23 7.66 5.80 -10.22
CA MET A 23 8.22 4.87 -9.25
C MET A 23 9.47 5.44 -8.57
N GLU A 24 10.26 6.22 -9.28
CA GLU A 24 11.46 6.85 -8.71
C GLU A 24 11.10 7.78 -7.55
N THR A 25 10.14 8.67 -7.75
CA THR A 25 9.67 9.54 -6.67
C THR A 25 9.07 8.73 -5.54
N LEU A 26 8.23 7.74 -5.86
CA LEU A 26 7.59 6.90 -4.85
C LEU A 26 8.64 6.22 -3.95
N MET A 27 9.68 5.64 -4.55
CA MET A 27 10.74 4.97 -3.80
C MET A 27 11.58 5.94 -2.97
N SER A 28 11.70 7.20 -3.41
CA SER A 28 12.45 8.21 -2.66
C SER A 28 11.76 8.64 -1.36
N LEU A 29 10.45 8.36 -1.24
CA LEU A 29 9.65 8.75 -0.08
C LEU A 29 9.63 7.67 1.01
N VAL A 30 10.23 6.53 0.77
CA VAL A 30 10.23 5.41 1.72
C VAL A 30 11.65 5.10 2.19
N ASN A 31 11.74 4.54 3.39
CA ASN A 31 13.01 4.06 3.94
C ASN A 31 13.46 2.81 3.21
N ASP A 32 14.78 2.56 3.16
CA ASP A 32 15.35 1.37 2.52
C ASP A 32 14.82 0.07 3.13
N ASN A 33 14.49 0.10 4.43
CA ASN A 33 13.97 -1.03 5.16
C ASN A 33 12.44 -0.99 5.32
N ILE A 34 11.76 -0.33 4.39
CA ILE A 34 10.29 -0.24 4.43
C ILE A 34 9.64 -1.61 4.60
N GLU A 35 8.62 -1.67 5.43
CA GLU A 35 7.77 -2.84 5.55
C GLU A 35 6.35 -2.46 5.18
N ARG A 36 5.77 -3.16 4.21
CA ARG A 36 4.37 -2.97 3.82
C ARG A 36 3.60 -4.24 4.10
N VAL A 37 2.56 -4.13 4.90
CA VAL A 37 1.70 -5.25 5.27
C VAL A 37 0.34 -5.08 4.60
N HIS A 38 -0.04 -6.07 3.82
CA HIS A 38 -1.36 -6.14 3.18
C HIS A 38 -2.04 -7.40 3.71
N PRO A 39 -2.84 -7.29 4.76
CA PRO A 39 -3.47 -8.49 5.34
C PRO A 39 -4.59 -9.02 4.45
N GLY A 40 -4.97 -10.26 4.66
CA GLY A 40 -6.07 -10.89 3.95
C GLY A 40 -5.66 -12.16 3.26
N GLU A 41 -6.58 -12.67 2.44
CA GLU A 41 -6.44 -13.97 1.78
C GLU A 41 -6.36 -13.85 0.25
N SER A 42 -6.09 -12.65 -0.28
CA SER A 42 -5.88 -12.46 -1.70
C SER A 42 -4.43 -12.76 -2.09
N ALA A 43 -4.20 -12.95 -3.38
CA ALA A 43 -2.85 -13.22 -3.89
C ALA A 43 -1.90 -12.03 -3.69
N ILE A 44 -2.43 -10.82 -3.49
CA ILE A 44 -1.62 -9.63 -3.19
C ILE A 44 -1.29 -9.52 -1.70
N SER A 45 -1.97 -10.28 -0.84
CA SER A 45 -1.79 -10.23 0.60
C SER A 45 -0.42 -10.77 1.01
N GLY A 46 0.16 -10.17 2.04
CA GLY A 46 1.46 -10.55 2.54
C GLY A 46 2.20 -9.38 3.13
N THR A 47 3.45 -9.63 3.49
CA THR A 47 4.37 -8.62 3.99
C THR A 47 5.49 -8.43 2.99
N TYR A 48 5.73 -7.19 2.60
CA TYR A 48 6.73 -6.82 1.60
C TYR A 48 7.83 -6.04 2.29
N HIS A 49 9.05 -6.52 2.20
CA HIS A 49 10.22 -5.93 2.87
C HIS A 49 11.15 -5.30 1.84
N GLY A 50 11.52 -4.04 2.11
CA GLY A 50 12.46 -3.32 1.29
C GLY A 50 11.88 -2.79 -0.01
N LYS A 51 12.66 -1.94 -0.68
CA LYS A 51 12.18 -1.22 -1.87
C LYS A 51 11.93 -2.14 -3.06
N GLY A 52 12.72 -3.21 -3.20
CA GLY A 52 12.54 -4.15 -4.32
C GLY A 52 11.20 -4.86 -4.26
N GLU A 53 10.85 -5.43 -3.11
CA GLU A 53 9.55 -6.09 -2.94
C GLU A 53 8.41 -5.09 -3.01
N LEU A 54 8.61 -3.88 -2.46
CA LEU A 54 7.59 -2.84 -2.52
C LEU A 54 7.30 -2.44 -3.97
N ALA A 55 8.34 -2.32 -4.80
CA ALA A 55 8.17 -2.01 -6.21
C ALA A 55 7.37 -3.11 -6.94
N GLN A 56 7.63 -4.38 -6.62
CA GLN A 56 6.87 -5.51 -7.17
C GLN A 56 5.39 -5.44 -6.75
N TYR A 57 5.14 -5.09 -5.50
CA TYR A 57 3.78 -4.90 -4.99
C TYR A 57 3.03 -3.84 -5.80
N PHE A 58 3.64 -2.68 -5.99
CA PHE A 58 3.01 -1.59 -6.76
C PHE A 58 2.84 -1.95 -8.23
N ALA A 59 3.77 -2.69 -8.82
CA ALA A 59 3.65 -3.16 -10.21
C ALA A 59 2.43 -4.07 -10.37
N ARG A 60 2.17 -4.94 -9.39
CA ARG A 60 0.99 -5.82 -9.41
C ARG A 60 -0.31 -5.03 -9.31
N LEU A 61 -0.35 -3.98 -8.50
CA LEU A 61 -1.51 -3.10 -8.44
C LEU A 61 -1.73 -2.41 -9.80
N ALA A 62 -0.66 -1.91 -10.40
CA ALA A 62 -0.74 -1.22 -11.69
C ALA A 62 -1.21 -2.14 -12.80
N GLU A 63 -0.81 -3.41 -12.80
CA GLU A 63 -1.27 -4.42 -13.78
C GLU A 63 -2.78 -4.60 -13.75
N GLN A 64 -3.41 -4.40 -12.60
CA GLN A 64 -4.86 -4.50 -12.44
C GLN A 64 -5.55 -3.16 -12.63
N SER A 65 -4.88 -2.17 -13.21
CA SER A 65 -5.42 -0.84 -13.47
C SER A 65 -5.93 -0.15 -12.20
N ALA A 66 -5.15 -0.28 -11.12
CA ALA A 66 -5.51 0.32 -9.85
C ALA A 66 -5.53 1.84 -9.93
N THR A 67 -6.62 2.45 -9.45
CA THR A 67 -6.63 3.87 -9.15
C THR A 67 -6.86 4.05 -7.66
N VAL A 68 -6.16 4.99 -7.06
CA VAL A 68 -6.25 5.25 -5.63
C VAL A 68 -6.49 6.75 -5.45
N THR A 69 -7.62 7.09 -4.85
CA THR A 69 -7.99 8.47 -4.61
C THR A 69 -8.11 8.71 -3.11
N PRO A 70 -7.11 9.37 -2.50
CA PRO A 70 -7.21 9.69 -1.07
C PRO A 70 -8.33 10.71 -0.84
N ARG A 71 -9.13 10.46 0.17
CA ARG A 71 -10.26 11.32 0.54
C ARG A 71 -9.98 12.10 1.81
N ARG A 72 -9.26 11.50 2.74
CA ARG A 72 -9.09 12.08 4.06
C ARG A 72 -7.79 11.63 4.67
N PHE A 73 -7.09 12.56 5.32
CA PHE A 73 -5.85 12.27 6.03
C PHE A 73 -5.99 12.69 7.49
N ARG A 74 -5.45 11.88 8.38
CA ARG A 74 -5.32 12.21 9.80
C ARG A 74 -3.92 11.82 10.24
N ALA A 75 -3.31 12.65 11.07
CA ALA A 75 -1.99 12.37 11.63
C ALA A 75 -2.05 12.39 13.15
N ASP A 76 -1.31 11.47 13.75
CA ASP A 76 -1.12 11.39 15.20
C ASP A 76 0.33 10.99 15.43
N GLY A 77 1.14 11.94 15.91
CA GLY A 77 2.57 11.71 16.06
C GLY A 77 3.23 11.35 14.75
N HIS A 78 3.85 10.18 14.71
CA HIS A 78 4.55 9.67 13.52
C HIS A 78 3.66 8.85 12.59
N VAL A 79 2.38 8.75 12.89
CA VAL A 79 1.45 7.92 12.13
C VAL A 79 0.51 8.80 11.31
N VAL A 80 0.35 8.45 10.03
CA VAL A 80 -0.65 9.08 9.15
C VAL A 80 -1.62 8.00 8.71
N VAL A 81 -2.91 8.27 8.83
CA VAL A 81 -3.96 7.40 8.29
C VAL A 81 -4.59 8.08 7.10
N ALA A 82 -4.70 7.37 6.01
CA ALA A 82 -5.35 7.83 4.79
C ALA A 82 -6.56 6.96 4.49
N LEU A 83 -7.72 7.60 4.31
CA LEU A 83 -8.91 6.92 3.81
C LEU A 83 -8.97 7.15 2.31
N THR A 84 -9.04 6.08 1.54
CA THR A 84 -8.92 6.12 0.09
C THR A 84 -10.05 5.39 -0.59
N ASP A 85 -10.44 5.90 -1.76
CA ASP A 85 -11.28 5.14 -2.70
C ASP A 85 -10.36 4.45 -3.69
N VAL A 86 -10.60 3.16 -3.91
CA VAL A 86 -9.77 2.34 -4.78
C VAL A 86 -10.63 1.73 -5.87
N THR A 87 -10.14 1.74 -7.10
CA THR A 87 -10.80 1.03 -8.20
C THR A 87 -9.80 0.11 -8.89
N PHE A 88 -10.33 -1.01 -9.40
CA PHE A 88 -9.61 -1.95 -10.25
C PHE A 88 -10.52 -2.24 -11.43
N GLY A 89 -10.37 -1.49 -12.52
CA GLY A 89 -11.32 -1.58 -13.62
C GLY A 89 -12.72 -1.16 -13.14
N ASP A 90 -13.69 -2.07 -13.21
CA ASP A 90 -15.07 -1.80 -12.78
C ASP A 90 -15.30 -2.09 -11.29
N GLU A 91 -14.32 -2.70 -10.61
CA GLU A 91 -14.43 -3.02 -9.20
C GLU A 91 -14.05 -1.82 -8.33
N ARG A 92 -14.77 -1.63 -7.22
CA ARG A 92 -14.56 -0.49 -6.32
C ARG A 92 -14.51 -0.94 -4.88
N GLY A 93 -13.72 -0.21 -4.10
CA GLY A 93 -13.66 -0.41 -2.66
C GLY A 93 -13.07 0.80 -1.96
N GLN A 94 -12.99 0.70 -0.65
CA GLN A 94 -12.37 1.71 0.18
C GLN A 94 -11.29 1.04 1.02
N ASP A 95 -10.17 1.74 1.16
CA ASP A 95 -9.07 1.30 2.01
C ASP A 95 -8.86 2.31 3.13
N ALA A 96 -8.35 1.79 4.24
CA ALA A 96 -7.75 2.62 5.28
C ALA A 96 -6.28 2.23 5.36
N ASP A 97 -5.41 3.14 4.97
CA ASP A 97 -3.97 2.90 4.94
C ASP A 97 -3.32 3.62 6.11
N MET A 98 -2.49 2.91 6.87
CA MET A 98 -1.78 3.46 8.01
C MET A 98 -0.28 3.50 7.70
N PHE A 99 0.31 4.68 7.81
CA PHE A 99 1.72 4.89 7.51
C PHE A 99 2.44 5.34 8.77
N THR A 100 3.57 4.73 9.07
CA THR A 100 4.47 5.20 10.12
C THR A 100 5.67 5.85 9.44
N LEU A 101 5.98 7.08 9.84
CA LEU A 101 7.06 7.83 9.25
C LEU A 101 8.16 8.09 10.28
N ARG A 102 9.39 8.18 9.79
CA ARG A 102 10.56 8.52 10.59
C ARG A 102 11.50 9.34 9.72
N ASP A 103 11.89 10.51 10.21
CA ASP A 103 12.79 11.41 9.49
C ASP A 103 12.31 11.72 8.07
N GLY A 104 10.99 11.94 7.93
CA GLY A 104 10.37 12.33 6.66
C GLY A 104 10.20 11.20 5.65
N LYS A 105 10.41 9.94 6.06
CA LYS A 105 10.25 8.78 5.17
C LYS A 105 9.34 7.75 5.80
N THR A 106 8.58 7.06 4.98
CA THR A 106 7.72 5.97 5.43
C THR A 106 8.58 4.75 5.76
N VAL A 107 8.46 4.26 6.99
CA VAL A 107 9.16 3.07 7.45
C VAL A 107 8.24 1.85 7.54
N ARG A 108 6.94 2.08 7.64
CA ARG A 108 5.95 1.01 7.66
C ARG A 108 4.65 1.49 7.06
N ALA A 109 4.02 0.63 6.29
CA ALA A 109 2.68 0.85 5.76
C ALA A 109 1.82 -0.37 6.03
N PHE A 110 0.59 -0.15 6.50
CA PHE A 110 -0.37 -1.20 6.77
C PHE A 110 -1.64 -0.88 6.01
N VAL A 111 -2.04 -1.77 5.11
CA VAL A 111 -3.19 -1.55 4.22
C VAL A 111 -4.38 -2.34 4.73
N ARG A 112 -5.48 -1.65 4.99
CA ARG A 112 -6.78 -2.26 5.30
C ARG A 112 -7.66 -2.15 4.08
N ALA A 113 -7.71 -3.21 3.30
CA ALA A 113 -8.54 -3.28 2.10
C ALA A 113 -9.74 -4.20 2.33
N VAL A 114 -10.75 -4.11 1.45
CA VAL A 114 -11.87 -5.06 1.48
C VAL A 114 -11.37 -6.38 0.91
N SER A 115 -11.31 -7.42 1.75
CA SER A 115 -10.72 -8.72 1.37
C SER A 115 -11.43 -9.36 0.17
N ALA A 116 -12.76 -9.33 0.14
CA ALA A 116 -13.52 -9.92 -0.96
C ALA A 116 -13.19 -9.22 -2.29
N LEU A 117 -13.01 -7.89 -2.28
CA LEU A 117 -12.62 -7.16 -3.48
C LEU A 117 -11.23 -7.60 -3.94
N MET A 118 -10.29 -7.71 -3.01
CA MET A 118 -8.92 -8.10 -3.34
C MET A 118 -8.83 -9.54 -3.84
N GLU A 119 -9.59 -10.45 -3.27
CA GLU A 119 -9.66 -11.82 -3.76
C GLU A 119 -10.26 -11.89 -5.17
N GLY A 120 -11.27 -11.06 -5.45
CA GLY A 120 -11.87 -10.99 -6.79
C GLY A 120 -10.91 -10.46 -7.85
N VAL A 121 -10.08 -9.49 -7.49
CA VAL A 121 -9.13 -8.85 -8.42
C VAL A 121 -7.86 -9.69 -8.60
N PHE A 122 -7.26 -10.16 -7.51
CA PHE A 122 -5.96 -10.83 -7.53
C PHE A 122 -6.03 -12.34 -7.41
N GLY A 123 -7.22 -12.88 -7.11
CA GLY A 123 -7.40 -14.29 -6.81
C GLY A 123 -7.11 -14.58 -5.34
N PRO A 124 -7.40 -15.81 -4.90
CA PRO A 124 -7.14 -16.23 -3.53
C PRO A 124 -5.64 -16.35 -3.27
N LYS A 125 -5.28 -16.27 -2.00
CA LYS A 125 -3.91 -16.46 -1.57
C LYS A 125 -3.47 -17.88 -1.92
N PRO A 126 -2.33 -18.07 -2.62
CA PRO A 126 -1.86 -19.40 -2.93
C PRO A 126 -1.61 -20.22 -1.66
N VAL A 127 -2.08 -21.45 -1.67
CA VAL A 127 -1.82 -22.40 -0.58
C VAL A 127 -0.49 -23.10 -0.92
N PRO A 128 0.49 -23.09 0.01
CA PRO A 128 1.73 -23.81 -0.25
C PRO A 128 1.45 -25.27 -0.56
N VAL A 129 2.04 -25.78 -1.64
CA VAL A 129 1.95 -27.20 -1.94
C VAL A 129 2.76 -27.93 -0.90
N ARG A 130 2.10 -28.72 -0.07
CA ARG A 130 2.78 -29.62 0.85
C ARG A 130 2.99 -30.93 0.12
N LEU A 131 4.23 -31.38 0.12
CA LEU A 131 4.47 -32.76 -0.24
C LEU A 131 3.83 -33.61 0.85
N SER A 132 2.70 -34.20 0.50
CA SER A 132 1.95 -35.02 1.43
C SER A 132 2.77 -36.25 1.80
N THR A 133 2.89 -36.49 3.09
CA THR A 133 3.60 -37.65 3.61
C THR A 133 2.64 -38.76 4.05
N HIS A 134 1.38 -38.59 3.79
CA HIS A 134 0.41 -39.64 4.14
C HIS A 134 -0.04 -40.46 2.97
#